data_65578702fee6a3a9e6af9cab5f487403
#
_entry.id   65578702fee6a3a9e6af9cab5f487403
#
_cell.length_a   1.000
_cell.length_b   1.000
_cell.length_c   1.000
_cell.angle_alpha   90.00
_cell.angle_beta   90.00
_cell.angle_gamma   90.00
#
_symmetry.space_group_name_H-M   'P 1'
#
loop_
_entity.id
_entity.type
_entity.pdbx_description
1 polymer ?
#
loop_
_entity_poly.entity_id
_entity_poly.type
_entity_poly.pdbx_seq_one_letter_code
_entity_poly.pdbx_strand_id
1 'polypeptide(L)'
;MKKKNYSIILCGGLFLASCMSNNDKCLQKLFDEVGVEKSQIHNAIHLVTILGNGCKGCIHKALSEIHNSTDTIYIIACKSKKTFKLIANKNIDDYSNVYLDTKSILVELDMAKNTPRAVSYTHLRAHETKANIV
;
A
#
# COMPACT_ATOMS: atom_id res chain seq x y z
N MET A 1 -17.86 16.38 -32.07
CA MET A 1 -18.46 17.54 -31.36
C MET A 1 -19.33 17.12 -30.20
N LYS A 2 -20.31 16.36 -30.44
CA LYS A 2 -21.24 15.85 -29.43
C LYS A 2 -20.56 14.95 -28.37
N LYS A 3 -19.51 14.30 -28.79
CA LYS A 3 -18.73 13.39 -27.94
C LYS A 3 -18.13 14.05 -26.72
N LYS A 4 -17.82 15.32 -26.82
CA LYS A 4 -17.24 16.05 -25.69
C LYS A 4 -18.16 16.13 -24.48
N ASN A 5 -19.45 16.25 -24.75
CA ASN A 5 -20.43 16.36 -23.67
C ASN A 5 -20.57 15.06 -22.90
N TYR A 6 -20.45 13.94 -23.59
CA TYR A 6 -20.51 12.65 -22.95
C TYR A 6 -19.34 12.41 -21.99
N SER A 7 -18.18 12.82 -22.42
CA SER A 7 -16.99 12.70 -21.60
C SER A 7 -17.12 13.44 -20.26
N ILE A 8 -17.69 14.62 -20.29
CA ILE A 8 -17.90 15.43 -19.12
C ILE A 8 -18.88 14.77 -18.15
N ILE A 9 -19.97 14.24 -18.66
CA ILE A 9 -20.99 13.57 -17.87
C ILE A 9 -20.43 12.30 -17.22
N LEU A 10 -19.70 11.52 -17.99
CA LEU A 10 -19.04 10.31 -17.50
C LEU A 10 -18.02 10.63 -16.42
N CYS A 11 -17.26 11.68 -16.58
CA CYS A 11 -16.33 12.12 -15.56
C CYS A 11 -17.03 12.47 -14.24
N GLY A 12 -18.18 13.10 -14.31
CA GLY A 12 -18.96 13.42 -13.12
C GLY A 12 -19.44 12.17 -12.36
N GLY A 13 -19.96 11.19 -13.08
CA GLY A 13 -20.40 9.94 -12.48
C GLY A 13 -19.24 9.12 -11.93
N LEU A 14 -18.15 9.06 -12.67
CA LEU A 14 -16.94 8.38 -12.23
C LEU A 14 -16.29 9.06 -11.03
N PHE A 15 -16.42 10.36 -10.92
CA PHE A 15 -15.88 11.12 -9.81
C PHE A 15 -16.44 10.67 -8.47
N LEU A 16 -17.75 10.45 -8.38
CA LEU A 16 -18.38 9.93 -7.16
C LEU A 16 -17.89 8.52 -6.81
N ALA A 17 -17.79 7.65 -7.79
CA ALA A 17 -17.23 6.33 -7.62
C ALA A 17 -15.76 6.37 -7.20
N SER A 18 -14.98 7.32 -7.73
CA SER A 18 -13.57 7.51 -7.39
C SER A 18 -13.37 7.90 -5.94
N CYS A 19 -14.25 8.71 -5.36
CA CYS A 19 -14.17 9.09 -3.95
C CYS A 19 -14.27 7.88 -3.02
N MET A 20 -15.06 6.91 -3.36
CA MET A 20 -15.22 5.68 -2.57
C MET A 20 -14.06 4.69 -2.78
N SER A 21 -13.46 4.68 -3.96
CA SER A 21 -12.42 3.73 -4.35
C SER A 21 -11.01 4.31 -4.38
N ASN A 22 -10.80 5.53 -3.92
CA ASN A 22 -9.48 6.16 -3.96
C ASN A 22 -8.41 5.38 -3.22
N ASN A 23 -8.74 4.87 -2.04
CA ASN A 23 -7.82 4.05 -1.27
C ASN A 23 -7.45 2.76 -2.01
N ASP A 24 -8.42 2.14 -2.68
CA ASP A 24 -8.20 0.91 -3.43
C ASP A 24 -7.31 1.17 -4.65
N LYS A 25 -7.51 2.28 -5.35
CA LYS A 25 -6.66 2.68 -6.48
C LYS A 25 -5.24 3.01 -6.04
N CYS A 26 -5.10 3.70 -4.93
CA CYS A 26 -3.80 4.01 -4.34
C CYS A 26 -3.06 2.73 -3.97
N LEU A 27 -3.73 1.80 -3.32
CA LEU A 27 -3.16 0.50 -2.98
C LEU A 27 -2.78 -0.29 -4.21
N GLN A 28 -3.62 -0.30 -5.24
CA GLN A 28 -3.33 -0.99 -6.49
C GLN A 28 -2.08 -0.40 -7.17
N LYS A 29 -1.97 0.91 -7.22
CA LYS A 29 -0.77 1.57 -7.75
C LYS A 29 0.48 1.18 -6.96
N LEU A 30 0.38 1.15 -5.64
CA LEU A 30 1.47 0.73 -4.77
C LEU A 30 1.87 -0.72 -5.04
N PHE A 31 0.91 -1.63 -5.12
CA PHE A 31 1.16 -3.04 -5.40
C PHE A 31 1.86 -3.24 -6.74
N ASP A 32 1.41 -2.55 -7.78
CA ASP A 32 2.01 -2.63 -9.11
C ASP A 32 3.48 -2.16 -9.09
N GLU A 33 3.78 -1.10 -8.35
CA GLU A 33 5.13 -0.55 -8.25
C GLU A 33 6.08 -1.42 -7.43
N VAL A 34 5.60 -2.03 -6.35
CA VAL A 34 6.45 -2.87 -5.48
C VAL A 34 6.45 -4.35 -5.86
N GLY A 35 5.61 -4.75 -6.80
CA GLY A 35 5.55 -6.12 -7.30
C GLY A 35 4.75 -7.08 -6.43
N VAL A 36 3.76 -6.59 -5.69
CA VAL A 36 2.84 -7.41 -4.90
C VAL A 36 1.68 -7.84 -5.76
N GLU A 37 1.42 -9.14 -5.83
CA GLU A 37 0.23 -9.67 -6.46
C GLU A 37 -0.91 -9.78 -5.45
N LYS A 38 -2.13 -9.46 -5.88
CA LYS A 38 -3.30 -9.54 -5.01
C LYS A 38 -3.53 -10.93 -4.42
N SER A 39 -3.15 -11.97 -5.15
CA SER A 39 -3.23 -13.36 -4.69
C SER A 39 -2.36 -13.64 -3.46
N GLN A 40 -1.36 -12.83 -3.21
CA GLN A 40 -0.46 -12.96 -2.07
C GLN A 40 -1.00 -12.33 -0.79
N ILE A 41 -2.09 -11.56 -0.90
CA ILE A 41 -2.64 -10.80 0.21
C ILE A 41 -3.84 -11.57 0.79
N HIS A 42 -3.70 -12.04 2.01
CA HIS A 42 -4.76 -12.85 2.64
C HIS A 42 -5.49 -12.11 3.76
N ASN A 43 -4.80 -11.32 4.55
CA ASN A 43 -5.40 -10.71 5.73
C ASN A 43 -5.02 -9.24 5.90
N ALA A 44 -3.76 -8.93 6.09
CA ALA A 44 -3.34 -7.57 6.43
C ALA A 44 -2.14 -7.10 5.62
N ILE A 45 -2.09 -5.81 5.41
CA ILE A 45 -0.97 -5.11 4.79
C ILE A 45 -0.47 -4.07 5.78
N HIS A 46 0.79 -4.15 6.14
CA HIS A 46 1.44 -3.15 6.98
C HIS A 46 2.26 -2.19 6.13
N LEU A 47 1.97 -0.93 6.24
CA LEU A 47 2.63 0.15 5.51
C LEU A 47 3.53 0.92 6.46
N VAL A 48 4.81 0.98 6.16
CA VAL A 48 5.80 1.67 7.00
C VAL A 48 6.67 2.59 6.13
N THR A 49 6.79 3.84 6.51
CA THR A 49 7.69 4.78 5.87
C THR A 49 8.86 5.06 6.79
N ILE A 50 10.07 4.67 6.36
CA ILE A 50 11.29 4.94 7.11
C ILE A 50 11.79 6.36 6.87
N LEU A 51 11.47 6.90 5.70
CA LEU A 51 11.91 8.22 5.27
C LEU A 51 11.06 9.32 5.90
N GLY A 52 11.70 10.28 6.55
CA GLY A 52 11.05 11.50 7.00
C GLY A 52 11.01 11.69 8.50
N ASN A 53 10.17 12.62 8.94
CA ASN A 53 10.08 13.10 10.32
C ASN A 53 8.97 12.37 11.12
N GLY A 54 8.73 11.10 10.80
CA GLY A 54 7.71 10.32 11.49
C GLY A 54 8.10 9.92 12.91
N CYS A 55 7.17 9.29 13.60
CA CYS A 55 7.38 8.75 14.94
C CYS A 55 8.45 7.63 14.90
N LYS A 56 9.66 7.95 15.34
CA LYS A 56 10.78 6.99 15.33
C LYS A 56 10.48 5.73 16.15
N GLY A 57 9.90 5.89 17.32
CA GLY A 57 9.53 4.76 18.17
C GLY A 57 8.47 3.86 17.52
N CYS A 58 7.50 4.45 16.84
CA CYS A 58 6.46 3.71 16.12
C CYS A 58 7.06 2.92 14.95
N ILE A 59 7.99 3.53 14.22
CA ILE A 59 8.68 2.89 13.10
C ILE A 59 9.54 1.73 13.61
N HIS A 60 10.34 1.93 14.65
CA HIS A 60 11.15 0.87 15.23
C HIS A 60 10.30 -0.30 15.74
N LYS A 61 9.19 -0.01 16.38
CA LYS A 61 8.26 -1.04 16.83
C LYS A 61 7.71 -1.83 15.64
N ALA A 62 7.23 -1.15 14.61
CA ALA A 62 6.70 -1.80 13.42
C ALA A 62 7.74 -2.67 12.72
N LEU A 63 8.98 -2.20 12.61
CA LEU A 63 10.06 -2.96 12.01
C LEU A 63 10.48 -4.17 12.86
N SER A 64 10.40 -4.05 14.18
CA SER A 64 10.70 -5.18 15.08
C SER A 64 9.67 -6.30 14.98
N GLU A 65 8.45 -5.98 14.63
CA GLU A 65 7.34 -6.92 14.48
C GLU A 65 7.34 -7.68 13.16
N ILE A 66 8.19 -7.31 12.20
CA ILE A 66 8.29 -8.00 10.92
C ILE A 66 8.71 -9.45 11.14
N HIS A 67 7.91 -10.35 10.61
CA HIS A 67 8.15 -11.80 10.64
C HIS A 67 7.62 -12.47 9.37
N ASN A 68 8.10 -13.63 9.05
CA ASN A 68 7.55 -14.40 7.94
C ASN A 68 6.11 -14.82 8.26
N SER A 69 5.21 -14.51 7.35
CA SER A 69 3.79 -14.80 7.48
C SER A 69 3.18 -15.01 6.09
N THR A 70 2.22 -15.89 6.01
CA THR A 70 1.40 -16.09 4.81
C THR A 70 0.21 -15.12 4.77
N ASP A 71 -0.13 -14.54 5.92
CA ASP A 71 -1.35 -13.72 6.06
C ASP A 71 -1.07 -12.22 6.03
N THR A 72 0.16 -11.83 6.24
CA THR A 72 0.53 -10.41 6.36
C THR A 72 1.64 -10.05 5.39
N ILE A 73 1.47 -8.93 4.72
CA ILE A 73 2.47 -8.33 3.84
C ILE A 73 2.95 -7.02 4.46
N TYR A 74 4.24 -6.78 4.38
CA TYR A 74 4.87 -5.53 4.81
C TYR A 74 5.39 -4.78 3.59
N ILE A 75 4.95 -3.54 3.41
CA ILE A 75 5.45 -2.64 2.37
C ILE A 75 6.15 -1.47 3.06
N ILE A 76 7.42 -1.31 2.77
CA ILE A 76 8.29 -0.38 3.50
C ILE A 76 8.91 0.62 2.54
N ALA A 77 8.58 1.89 2.70
CA ALA A 77 9.20 2.96 1.94
C ALA A 77 10.62 3.19 2.46
N CYS A 78 11.59 2.77 1.66
CA CYS A 78 13.00 2.80 2.00
C CYS A 78 13.83 2.92 0.73
N LYS A 79 14.93 3.64 0.78
CA LYS A 79 15.76 3.90 -0.41
C LYS A 79 16.41 2.64 -1.00
N SER A 80 16.79 1.69 -0.15
CA SER A 80 17.50 0.49 -0.59
C SER A 80 17.44 -0.62 0.45
N LYS A 81 17.77 -1.83 0.03
CA LYS A 81 17.94 -2.98 0.94
C LYS A 81 18.99 -2.70 2.02
N LYS A 82 20.05 -1.99 1.66
CA LYS A 82 21.12 -1.62 2.61
C LYS A 82 20.58 -0.70 3.71
N THR A 83 19.81 0.30 3.35
CA THR A 83 19.17 1.21 4.32
C THR A 83 18.20 0.46 5.22
N PHE A 84 17.40 -0.41 4.64
CA PHE A 84 16.50 -1.27 5.43
C PHE A 84 17.26 -2.10 6.46
N LYS A 85 18.34 -2.76 6.04
CA LYS A 85 19.18 -3.57 6.93
C LYS A 85 19.76 -2.76 8.08
N LEU A 86 20.22 -1.56 7.81
CA LEU A 86 20.78 -0.67 8.83
C LEU A 86 19.75 -0.24 9.87
N ILE A 87 18.54 0.05 9.46
CA ILE A 87 17.50 0.61 10.33
C ILE A 87 16.73 -0.51 11.05
N ALA A 88 16.33 -1.55 10.31
CA ALA A 88 15.56 -2.66 10.84
C ALA A 88 16.41 -3.72 11.55
N ASN A 89 17.72 -3.72 11.31
CA ASN A 89 18.64 -4.78 11.74
C ASN A 89 18.18 -6.17 11.25
N LYS A 90 17.63 -6.21 10.04
CA LYS A 90 17.09 -7.41 9.41
C LYS A 90 17.51 -7.44 7.94
N ASN A 91 17.69 -8.64 7.41
CA ASN A 91 17.95 -8.80 5.98
C ASN A 91 16.63 -9.05 5.26
N ILE A 92 16.30 -8.21 4.29
CA ILE A 92 15.03 -8.32 3.57
C ILE A 92 14.90 -9.65 2.82
N ASP A 93 16.01 -10.21 2.36
CA ASP A 93 16.01 -11.46 1.60
C ASP A 93 15.60 -12.68 2.45
N ASP A 94 15.57 -12.53 3.79
CA ASP A 94 15.08 -13.55 4.70
C ASP A 94 13.55 -13.60 4.80
N TYR A 95 12.87 -12.64 4.18
CA TYR A 95 11.41 -12.49 4.27
C TYR A 95 10.77 -12.55 2.90
N SER A 96 9.86 -13.48 2.71
CA SER A 96 9.08 -13.59 1.46
C SER A 96 7.92 -12.62 1.35
N ASN A 97 7.52 -12.02 2.46
CA ASN A 97 6.36 -11.15 2.58
C ASN A 97 6.71 -9.67 2.85
N VAL A 98 7.96 -9.29 2.65
CA VAL A 98 8.43 -7.90 2.83
C VAL A 98 8.84 -7.33 1.47
N TYR A 99 8.28 -6.18 1.14
CA TYR A 99 8.51 -5.47 -0.12
C TYR A 99 9.02 -4.06 0.15
N LEU A 100 9.99 -3.61 -0.62
CA LEU A 100 10.50 -2.25 -0.54
C LEU A 100 9.86 -1.35 -1.58
N ASP A 101 9.33 -0.24 -1.11
CA ASP A 101 8.91 0.88 -1.94
C ASP A 101 10.11 1.85 -2.08
N THR A 102 10.97 1.59 -3.05
CA THR A 102 12.18 2.39 -3.29
C THR A 102 11.88 3.73 -3.95
N LYS A 103 10.71 3.87 -4.54
CA LYS A 103 10.26 5.11 -5.19
C LYS A 103 9.44 6.01 -4.26
N SER A 104 9.27 5.60 -3.01
CA SER A 104 8.49 6.36 -2.03
C SER A 104 7.05 6.64 -2.44
N ILE A 105 6.41 5.67 -3.08
CA ILE A 105 5.00 5.77 -3.48
C ILE A 105 4.09 5.96 -2.26
N LEU A 106 4.42 5.32 -1.13
CA LEU A 106 3.68 5.52 0.13
C LEU A 106 3.62 6.99 0.53
N VAL A 107 4.71 7.71 0.34
CA VAL A 107 4.79 9.14 0.66
C VAL A 107 4.02 9.96 -0.35
N GLU A 108 4.19 9.67 -1.63
CA GLU A 108 3.48 10.34 -2.73
C GLU A 108 1.97 10.23 -2.60
N LEU A 109 1.49 9.06 -2.21
CA LEU A 109 0.05 8.79 -2.04
C LEU A 109 -0.47 9.18 -0.65
N ASP A 110 0.37 9.77 0.19
CA ASP A 110 0.04 10.15 1.56
C ASP A 110 -0.46 8.97 2.41
N MET A 111 0.18 7.83 2.22
CA MET A 111 -0.11 6.60 2.95
C MET A 111 1.00 6.33 3.96
N ALA A 112 0.66 6.16 5.23
CA ALA A 112 1.62 5.87 6.31
C ALA A 112 2.81 6.86 6.36
N LYS A 113 2.58 8.13 6.06
CA LYS A 113 3.62 9.15 5.94
C LYS A 113 4.36 9.40 7.25
N ASN A 114 3.64 9.49 8.35
CA ASN A 114 4.21 9.85 9.66
C ASN A 114 4.18 8.69 10.66
N THR A 115 3.25 7.76 10.50
CA THR A 115 3.10 6.61 11.39
C THR A 115 2.84 5.36 10.56
N PRO A 116 3.30 4.18 11.02
CA PRO A 116 2.95 2.92 10.40
C PRO A 116 1.43 2.73 10.36
N ARG A 117 0.94 2.12 9.30
CA ARG A 117 -0.49 1.90 9.07
C ARG A 117 -0.74 0.45 8.70
N ALA A 118 -1.75 -0.15 9.33
CA ALA A 118 -2.25 -1.46 8.95
C ALA A 118 -3.56 -1.31 8.15
N VAL A 119 -3.67 -2.05 7.06
CA VAL A 119 -4.85 -2.08 6.21
C VAL A 119 -5.36 -3.51 6.13
N SER A 120 -6.65 -3.71 6.43
CA SER A 120 -7.28 -5.02 6.32
C SER A 120 -7.69 -5.30 4.88
N TYR A 121 -7.21 -6.42 4.34
CA TYR A 121 -7.51 -6.82 2.98
C TYR A 121 -8.95 -7.38 2.82
N THR A 122 -9.53 -7.88 3.88
CA THR A 122 -10.92 -8.35 3.84
C THR A 122 -11.89 -7.25 3.42
N HIS A 123 -11.61 -6.02 3.82
CA HIS A 123 -12.38 -4.85 3.42
C HIS A 123 -12.27 -4.57 1.91
N LEU A 124 -11.07 -4.67 1.35
CA LEU A 124 -10.83 -4.49 -0.07
C LEU A 124 -11.51 -5.57 -0.91
N ARG A 125 -11.44 -6.83 -0.47
CA ARG A 125 -12.12 -7.95 -1.13
C ARG A 125 -13.62 -7.77 -1.17
N ALA A 126 -14.22 -7.29 -0.10
CA ALA A 126 -15.66 -7.05 -0.04
C ALA A 126 -16.09 -6.03 -1.09
N HIS A 127 -15.31 -4.98 -1.32
CA HIS A 127 -15.57 -4.00 -2.37
C HIS A 127 -15.46 -4.60 -3.77
N GLU A 128 -14.44 -5.40 -4.03
CA GLU A 128 -14.26 -6.07 -5.32
C GLU A 128 -15.41 -7.04 -5.62
N THR A 129 -15.83 -7.82 -4.63
CA THR A 129 -16.93 -8.75 -4.78
C THR A 129 -18.23 -8.02 -5.12
N LYS A 130 -18.52 -6.92 -4.49
CA LYS A 130 -19.69 -6.09 -4.81
C LYS A 130 -19.63 -5.53 -6.23
N ALA A 131 -18.46 -5.10 -6.67
CA ALA A 131 -18.28 -4.60 -8.03
C ALA A 131 -18.48 -5.70 -9.09
N ASN A 132 -18.11 -6.91 -8.78
CA ASN A 132 -18.22 -8.04 -9.71
C ASN A 132 -19.64 -8.64 -9.79
N ILE A 133 -20.47 -8.40 -8.82
CA ILE A 133 -21.87 -8.88 -8.82
C ILE A 133 -22.76 -8.04 -9.75
N VAL A 134 -22.36 -6.83 -9.98
CA VAL A 134 -23.06 -5.95 -10.90
C VAL A 134 -22.64 -6.21 -12.34
#